data_e8b47d959d081ab044dc89de6a1b907e
#
_entry.id   e8b47d959d081ab044dc89de6a1b907e
#
_cell.length_a   1.000
_cell.length_b   1.000
_cell.length_c   1.000
_cell.angle_alpha   90.00
_cell.angle_beta   90.00
_cell.angle_gamma   90.00
#
_symmetry.space_group_name_H-M   'P 1'
#
loop_
_entity.id
_entity.type
_entity.pdbx_description
1 polymer ?
#
loop_
_entity_poly.entity_id
_entity_poly.type
_entity_poly.pdbx_seq_one_letter_code
_entity_poly.pdbx_strand_id
1 'polypeptide(L)' 'MDKDVEKIIDNIRQIRIEKKLTIVQLSNDSGISRSHLFYIESKKSIPSLSTLSKIAKAMGVSMRDFFN' A
#
# COMPACT_ATOMS: atom_id res chain seq x y z
N MET A 1 -9.18 7.37 12.33
CA MET A 1 -9.32 6.35 11.28
C MET A 1 -9.72 5.02 11.91
N ASP A 2 -10.54 4.24 11.23
CA ASP A 2 -10.99 2.93 11.67
C ASP A 2 -9.81 1.98 11.88
N LYS A 3 -9.85 1.16 12.95
CA LYS A 3 -8.74 0.25 13.27
C LYS A 3 -8.52 -0.83 12.22
N ASP A 4 -9.59 -1.31 11.59
CA ASP A 4 -9.45 -2.32 10.54
C ASP A 4 -8.77 -1.72 9.31
N VAL A 5 -9.09 -0.48 8.96
CA VAL A 5 -8.45 0.22 7.86
C VAL A 5 -6.98 0.49 8.18
N GLU A 6 -6.68 0.88 9.43
CA GLU A 6 -5.30 1.09 9.86
C GLU A 6 -4.48 -0.19 9.72
N LYS A 7 -5.07 -1.32 10.10
CA LYS A 7 -4.39 -2.63 9.98
C LYS A 7 -4.07 -2.97 8.54
N ILE A 8 -5.00 -2.67 7.62
CA ILE A 8 -4.77 -2.89 6.19
C ILE A 8 -3.57 -2.05 5.73
N ILE A 9 -3.53 -0.78 6.14
CA ILE A 9 -2.42 0.11 5.79
C ILE A 9 -1.11 -0.39 6.38
N ASP A 10 -1.12 -0.84 7.64
CA ASP A 10 0.07 -1.41 8.28
C ASP A 10 0.56 -2.64 7.51
N ASN A 11 -0.36 -3.49 7.05
CA ASN A 11 0.00 -4.67 6.27
C ASN A 11 0.65 -4.29 4.93
N ILE A 12 0.13 -3.27 4.26
CA ILE A 12 0.73 -2.77 3.01
C ILE A 12 2.17 -2.35 3.26
N ARG A 13 2.39 -1.54 4.28
CA ARG A 13 3.73 -1.05 4.61
C ARG A 13 4.67 -2.18 4.97
N GLN A 14 4.19 -3.13 5.78
CA GLN A 14 5.00 -4.27 6.20
C GLN A 14 5.44 -5.12 5.00
N ILE A 15 4.52 -5.44 4.10
CA ILE A 15 4.83 -6.24 2.91
C ILE A 15 5.84 -5.49 2.04
N ARG A 16 5.66 -4.19 1.86
CA ARG A 16 6.61 -3.37 1.09
C ARG A 16 8.02 -3.46 1.69
N ILE A 17 8.13 -3.30 3.01
CA ILE A 17 9.42 -3.34 3.71
C ILE A 17 10.05 -4.74 3.61
N GLU A 18 9.26 -5.79 3.81
CA GLU A 18 9.74 -7.16 3.68
C GLU A 18 10.28 -7.46 2.30
N LYS A 19 9.69 -6.87 1.28
CA LYS A 19 10.15 -7.02 -0.11
C LYS A 19 11.28 -6.06 -0.46
N LYS A 20 11.72 -5.24 0.51
CA LYS A 20 12.82 -4.28 0.35
C LYS A 20 12.55 -3.25 -0.76
N LEU A 21 11.28 -2.87 -0.90
CA LEU A 21 10.88 -1.85 -1.87
C LEU A 21 10.80 -0.49 -1.19
N THR A 22 11.32 0.52 -1.85
CA THR A 22 11.16 1.91 -1.41
C THR A 22 9.82 2.43 -1.92
N ILE A 23 9.36 3.55 -1.34
CA ILE A 23 8.16 4.22 -1.85
C ILE A 23 8.38 4.67 -3.30
N VAL A 24 9.58 5.11 -3.66
CA VAL A 24 9.90 5.50 -5.03
C VAL A 24 9.74 4.33 -5.99
N GLN A 25 10.27 3.16 -5.63
CA GLN A 25 10.13 1.96 -6.45
C GLN A 25 8.67 1.55 -6.60
N LEU A 26 7.93 1.55 -5.49
CA LEU A 26 6.51 1.20 -5.54
C LEU A 26 5.71 2.21 -6.37
N SER A 27 6.04 3.49 -6.28
CA SER A 27 5.42 4.52 -7.11
C SER A 27 5.63 4.24 -8.59
N ASN A 28 6.87 3.96 -8.96
CA ASN A 28 7.22 3.67 -10.36
C ASN A 28 6.48 2.44 -10.88
N ASP A 29 6.39 1.38 -10.07
CA ASP A 29 5.79 0.12 -10.50
C ASP A 29 4.26 0.14 -10.48
N SER A 30 3.66 0.94 -9.58
CA SER A 30 2.21 0.98 -9.43
C SER A 30 1.53 2.08 -10.23
N GLY A 31 2.30 3.09 -10.66
CA GLY A 31 1.71 4.27 -11.29
C GLY A 31 1.04 5.23 -10.32
N ILE A 32 1.18 4.99 -9.01
CA ILE A 32 0.65 5.87 -7.96
C ILE A 32 1.75 6.86 -7.57
N SER A 33 1.38 8.13 -7.38
CA SER A 33 2.38 9.14 -7.01
C SER A 33 3.02 8.84 -5.66
N ARG A 34 4.26 9.27 -5.48
CA ARG A 34 4.99 9.12 -4.21
C ARG A 34 4.25 9.79 -3.07
N SER A 35 3.73 10.99 -3.30
CA SER A 35 2.97 11.72 -2.28
C SER A 35 1.74 10.94 -1.84
N HIS A 36 1.01 10.37 -2.79
CA HIS A 36 -0.19 9.60 -2.47
C HIS A 36 0.16 8.35 -1.65
N LEU A 37 1.21 7.62 -2.05
CA LEU A 37 1.67 6.45 -1.28
C LEU A 37 2.12 6.85 0.12
N PHE A 38 2.83 7.97 0.24
CA PHE A 38 3.26 8.47 1.54
C PHE A 38 2.05 8.78 2.44
N TYR A 39 1.03 9.44 1.90
CA TYR A 39 -0.17 9.76 2.67
C TYR A 39 -0.95 8.51 3.08
N ILE A 40 -0.99 7.50 2.22
CA ILE A 40 -1.62 6.22 2.56
C ILE A 40 -0.87 5.57 3.73
N GLU A 41 0.45 5.42 3.60
CA GLU A 41 1.24 4.74 4.63
C GLU A 41 1.31 5.52 5.95
N SER A 42 1.16 6.84 5.90
CA SER A 42 1.10 7.66 7.11
C SER A 42 -0.33 7.78 7.67
N LYS A 43 -1.29 7.06 7.09
CA LYS A 43 -2.69 7.02 7.54
C LYS A 43 -3.42 8.36 7.40
N LYS A 44 -2.98 9.19 6.45
CA LYS A 44 -3.63 10.46 6.13
C LYS A 44 -4.61 10.33 4.97
N SER A 45 -4.57 9.22 4.25
CA SER A 45 -5.45 8.97 3.12
C SER A 45 -5.90 7.51 3.16
N ILE A 46 -7.17 7.27 2.90
CA ILE A 46 -7.72 5.91 2.83
C ILE A 46 -7.64 5.46 1.37
N PRO A 47 -6.95 4.35 1.07
CA PRO A 47 -6.84 3.88 -0.31
C PRO A 47 -8.17 3.32 -0.81
N SER A 48 -8.50 3.59 -2.07
CA SER A 48 -9.62 2.96 -2.73
C SER A 48 -9.28 1.50 -3.06
N LEU A 49 -10.29 0.70 -3.38
CA LEU A 49 -10.06 -0.67 -3.83
C LEU A 49 -9.20 -0.69 -5.09
N SER A 50 -9.40 0.25 -6.00
CA SER A 50 -8.57 0.36 -7.21
C SER A 50 -7.11 0.61 -6.85
N THR A 51 -6.86 1.50 -5.89
CA THR A 51 -5.49 1.78 -5.42
C THR A 51 -4.87 0.55 -4.77
N LEU A 52 -5.64 -0.17 -3.93
CA LEU A 52 -5.16 -1.41 -3.31
C LEU A 52 -4.78 -2.44 -4.38
N SER A 53 -5.58 -2.57 -5.43
CA SER A 53 -5.28 -3.49 -6.53
C SER A 53 -3.97 -3.13 -7.22
N LYS A 54 -3.75 -1.86 -7.50
CA LYS A 54 -2.50 -1.40 -8.13
C LYS A 54 -1.29 -1.67 -7.26
N ILE A 55 -1.40 -1.42 -5.96
CA ILE A 55 -0.32 -1.68 -5.01
C ILE A 55 -0.01 -3.17 -4.95
N ALA A 56 -1.04 -4.01 -4.83
CA ALA A 56 -0.86 -5.45 -4.76
C ALA A 56 -0.14 -5.99 -6.00
N LYS A 57 -0.60 -5.59 -7.20
CA LYS A 57 0.04 -6.00 -8.45
C LYS A 57 1.49 -5.56 -8.53
N ALA A 58 1.78 -4.34 -8.10
CA ALA A 58 3.14 -3.82 -8.13
C ALA A 58 4.06 -4.59 -7.18
N MET A 59 3.54 -5.08 -6.07
CA MET A 59 4.31 -5.87 -5.11
C MET A 59 4.29 -7.37 -5.38
N GLY A 60 3.52 -7.82 -6.38
CA GLY A 60 3.44 -9.24 -6.71
C GLY A 60 2.69 -10.06 -5.69
N VAL A 61 1.72 -9.48 -5.00
CA VAL A 61 0.89 -10.17 -4.00
C VAL A 61 -0.59 -10.03 -4.35
N SER A 62 -1.42 -10.82 -3.66
CA SER A 62 -2.87 -10.70 -3.77
C SER A 62 -3.36 -9.59 -2.84
N MET A 63 -4.43 -8.90 -3.26
CA MET A 63 -5.09 -7.91 -2.37
C MET A 63 -5.49 -8.54 -1.03
N ARG A 64 -5.85 -9.82 -1.03
CA ARG A 64 -6.26 -10.49 0.22
C ARG A 64 -5.17 -10.44 1.28
N ASP A 65 -3.90 -10.37 0.87
CA ASP A 65 -2.78 -10.35 1.79
C ASP A 65 -2.76 -9.08 2.65
N PHE A 66 -3.47 -8.04 2.23
CA PHE A 66 -3.60 -6.80 3.00
C PHE A 66 -4.67 -6.92 4.10
N PHE A 67 -5.50 -7.95 4.06
CA PHE A 67 -6.66 -8.09 4.94
C PHE A 67 -6.48 -9.15 6.04
N ASN A 68 -5.29 -9.59 6.24
CA ASN A 68 -4.97 -10.59 7.29
C ASN A 68 -4.86 -9.97 8.68
#